data_ab571ca130d2e98d5f813cfb91c0c810
#
_entry.id   ab571ca130d2e98d5f813cfb91c0c810
#
_cell.length_a   1.000
_cell.length_b   1.000
_cell.length_c   1.000
_cell.angle_alpha   90.00
_cell.angle_beta   90.00
_cell.angle_gamma   90.00
#
_symmetry.space_group_name_H-M   'P 1'
#
loop_
_entity.id
_entity.type
_entity.pdbx_description
1 polymer ?
#
loop_
_entity_poly.entity_id
_entity_poly.type
_entity_poly.pdbx_seq_one_letter_code
_entity_poly.pdbx_strand_id
1 'polypeptide(L)'
;ESFILSGLIVSSAILFSICILVYNTELMPITAIVPVAVIGAHLGDMSGFIFGKTIGPQIMSTKVVQKREKVINRAQKFLDKTGSYTVLIGRFIPAIRPIVPFLLGISDLKIIKFYIADVIACICWGLALGFLVTGIGSVLG
;
A
#
# COMPACT_ATOMS: atom_id res chain seq x y z
N GLU A 1 16.39 3.53 -11.99
CA GLU A 1 15.67 2.57 -11.15
C GLU A 1 15.59 3.00 -9.67
N SER A 2 16.60 3.64 -9.13
CA SER A 2 16.62 4.16 -7.75
C SER A 2 15.58 5.27 -7.51
N PHE A 3 15.20 6.04 -8.51
CA PHE A 3 14.28 7.17 -8.37
C PHE A 3 12.84 6.78 -7.98
N ILE A 4 12.37 5.63 -8.45
CA ILE A 4 10.99 5.17 -8.15
C ILE A 4 10.94 4.61 -6.72
N LEU A 5 11.97 3.87 -6.31
CA LEU A 5 12.08 3.31 -4.96
C LEU A 5 12.29 4.41 -3.91
N SER A 6 13.14 5.41 -4.21
CA SER A 6 13.36 6.55 -3.32
C SER A 6 12.10 7.40 -3.17
N GLY A 7 11.38 7.70 -4.24
CA GLY A 7 10.13 8.46 -4.19
C GLY A 7 9.07 7.80 -3.31
N LEU A 8 9.03 6.48 -3.28
CA LEU A 8 8.09 5.69 -2.51
C LEU A 8 8.40 5.66 -1.02
N ILE A 9 9.69 5.50 -0.69
CA ILE A 9 10.18 5.54 0.70
C ILE A 9 10.02 6.95 1.25
N VAL A 10 10.35 7.97 0.47
CA VAL A 10 10.19 9.39 0.82
C VAL A 10 8.72 9.71 1.07
N SER A 11 7.78 9.23 0.24
CA SER A 11 6.35 9.43 0.43
C SER A 11 5.84 8.84 1.75
N SER A 12 6.30 7.65 2.12
CA SER A 12 5.92 7.01 3.39
C SER A 12 6.51 7.75 4.60
N ALA A 13 7.75 8.21 4.50
CA ALA A 13 8.41 8.99 5.54
C ALA A 13 7.73 10.35 5.74
N ILE A 14 7.34 11.03 4.66
CA ILE A 14 6.60 12.29 4.71
C ILE A 14 5.25 12.10 5.41
N LEU A 15 4.49 11.08 5.02
CA LEU A 15 3.20 10.79 5.65
C LEU A 15 3.34 10.53 7.14
N PHE A 16 4.35 9.74 7.53
CA PHE A 16 4.63 9.46 8.93
C PHE A 16 5.05 10.72 9.70
N SER A 17 5.90 11.56 9.11
CA SER A 17 6.32 12.84 9.70
C SER A 17 5.14 13.79 9.88
N ILE A 18 4.23 13.86 8.90
CA ILE A 18 3.00 14.65 9.01
C ILE A 18 2.11 14.13 10.14
N CYS A 19 1.94 12.82 10.28
CA CYS A 19 1.15 12.23 11.37
C CYS A 19 1.74 12.57 12.74
N ILE A 20 3.06 12.50 12.91
CA ILE A 20 3.74 12.87 14.15
C ILE A 20 3.56 14.38 14.43
N LEU A 21 3.75 15.23 13.42
CA LEU A 21 3.57 16.67 13.56
C LEU A 21 2.16 17.02 14.02
N VAL A 22 1.14 16.47 13.35
CA VAL A 22 -0.27 16.69 13.68
C VAL A 22 -0.60 16.20 15.07
N TYR A 23 -0.01 15.08 15.50
CA TYR A 23 -0.17 14.53 16.83
C TYR A 23 0.48 15.41 17.91
N ASN A 24 1.75 15.81 17.71
CA ASN A 24 2.50 16.62 18.68
C ASN A 24 2.00 18.08 18.78
N THR A 25 1.38 18.58 17.71
CA THR A 25 0.76 19.93 17.72
C THR A 25 -0.67 19.91 18.29
N GLU A 26 -1.15 18.76 18.75
CA GLU A 26 -2.52 18.58 19.30
C GLU A 26 -3.64 18.98 18.32
N LEU A 27 -3.32 19.13 17.01
CA LEU A 27 -4.30 19.51 16.01
C LEU A 27 -5.39 18.44 15.83
N MET A 28 -5.01 17.15 15.97
CA MET A 28 -5.95 16.03 15.90
C MET A 28 -5.56 14.92 16.87
N PRO A 29 -6.53 14.31 17.57
CA PRO A 29 -6.25 13.15 18.41
C PRO A 29 -5.90 11.93 17.55
N ILE A 30 -5.11 11.04 18.12
CA ILE A 30 -4.70 9.79 17.43
C ILE A 30 -5.90 8.96 16.94
N THR A 31 -7.01 9.03 17.69
CA THR A 31 -8.28 8.39 17.36
C THR A 31 -8.92 8.90 16.07
N ALA A 32 -8.56 10.09 15.60
CA ALA A 32 -8.98 10.63 14.32
C ALA A 32 -7.91 10.41 13.21
N ILE A 33 -6.63 10.52 13.57
CA ILE A 33 -5.52 10.33 12.61
C ILE A 33 -5.54 8.92 12.03
N VAL A 34 -5.67 7.90 12.87
CA VAL A 34 -5.63 6.48 12.44
C VAL A 34 -6.77 6.13 11.48
N PRO A 35 -8.06 6.41 11.78
CA PRO A 35 -9.14 6.12 10.85
C PRO A 35 -9.01 6.85 9.51
N VAL A 36 -8.61 8.11 9.51
CA VAL A 36 -8.40 8.89 8.27
C VAL A 36 -7.30 8.26 7.43
N ALA A 37 -6.18 7.88 8.04
CA ALA A 37 -5.09 7.21 7.36
C ALA A 37 -5.50 5.85 6.78
N VAL A 38 -6.29 5.07 7.52
CA VAL A 38 -6.82 3.76 7.09
C VAL A 38 -7.76 3.92 5.89
N ILE A 39 -8.71 4.86 5.95
CA ILE A 39 -9.65 5.13 4.86
C ILE A 39 -8.89 5.61 3.62
N GLY A 40 -7.98 6.56 3.77
CA GLY A 40 -7.17 7.07 2.65
C GLY A 40 -6.33 5.98 2.00
N ALA A 41 -5.74 5.10 2.81
CA ALA A 41 -4.98 3.98 2.32
C ALA A 41 -5.84 2.98 1.55
N HIS A 42 -7.02 2.61 2.10
CA HIS A 42 -7.97 1.71 1.44
C HIS A 42 -8.47 2.27 0.10
N LEU A 43 -8.82 3.55 0.04
CA LEU A 43 -9.24 4.20 -1.20
C LEU A 43 -8.12 4.21 -2.25
N GLY A 44 -6.87 4.45 -1.82
CA GLY A 44 -5.70 4.39 -2.69
C GLY A 44 -5.48 3.00 -3.27
N ASP A 45 -5.55 1.98 -2.44
CA ASP A 45 -5.35 0.58 -2.86
C ASP A 45 -6.49 0.08 -3.76
N MET A 46 -7.74 0.44 -3.46
CA MET A 46 -8.89 0.15 -4.32
C MET A 46 -8.76 0.81 -5.69
N SER A 47 -8.32 2.07 -5.73
CA SER A 47 -8.06 2.78 -7.00
C SER A 47 -6.99 2.07 -7.81
N GLY A 48 -5.87 1.68 -7.17
CA GLY A 48 -4.79 0.93 -7.80
C GLY A 48 -5.25 -0.41 -8.36
N PHE A 49 -6.07 -1.15 -7.60
CA PHE A 49 -6.65 -2.42 -8.03
C PHE A 49 -7.58 -2.26 -9.24
N ILE A 50 -8.51 -1.30 -9.18
CA ILE A 50 -9.45 -1.03 -10.28
C ILE A 50 -8.68 -0.59 -11.54
N PHE A 51 -7.67 0.26 -11.37
CA PHE A 51 -6.81 0.70 -12.46
C PHE A 51 -6.06 -0.49 -13.09
N GLY A 52 -5.49 -1.36 -12.26
CA GLY A 52 -4.85 -2.61 -12.73
C GLY A 52 -5.82 -3.49 -13.50
N LYS A 53 -7.05 -3.64 -13.01
CA LYS A 53 -8.08 -4.47 -13.66
C LYS A 53 -8.57 -3.91 -14.99
N THR A 54 -8.64 -2.58 -15.11
CA THR A 54 -9.21 -1.91 -16.30
C THR A 54 -8.16 -1.72 -17.39
N ILE A 55 -6.97 -1.26 -17.02
CA ILE A 55 -5.93 -0.84 -17.97
C ILE A 55 -4.79 -1.88 -18.04
N GLY A 56 -4.67 -2.75 -17.03
CA GLY A 56 -3.63 -3.76 -16.94
C GLY A 56 -3.46 -4.60 -18.20
N PRO A 57 -4.53 -5.18 -18.79
CA PRO A 57 -4.44 -5.96 -20.02
C PRO A 57 -3.85 -5.18 -21.21
N GLN A 58 -4.16 -3.89 -21.32
CA GLN A 58 -3.66 -3.01 -22.36
C GLN A 58 -2.18 -2.64 -22.15
N ILE A 59 -1.79 -2.42 -20.88
CA ILE A 59 -0.42 -2.09 -20.52
C ILE A 59 0.49 -3.32 -20.67
N MET A 60 -0.01 -4.53 -20.38
CA MET A 60 0.73 -5.78 -20.52
C MET A 60 1.20 -6.03 -21.95
N SER A 61 0.52 -5.50 -22.97
CA SER A 61 0.93 -5.57 -24.37
C SER A 61 2.03 -4.57 -24.76
N THR A 62 2.39 -3.66 -23.88
CA THR A 62 3.33 -2.56 -24.17
C THR A 62 4.79 -3.01 -24.00
N LYS A 63 5.68 -2.53 -24.89
CA LYS A 63 7.13 -2.82 -24.84
C LYS A 63 7.80 -2.52 -23.49
N VAL A 64 7.25 -1.58 -22.70
CA VAL A 64 7.75 -1.21 -21.37
C VAL A 64 7.54 -2.35 -20.37
N VAL A 65 6.41 -3.04 -20.45
CA VAL A 65 6.07 -4.17 -19.58
C VAL A 65 6.83 -5.43 -19.99
N GLN A 66 6.98 -5.66 -21.30
CA GLN A 66 7.80 -6.77 -21.82
C GLN A 66 9.24 -6.71 -21.32
N LYS A 67 9.82 -5.51 -21.18
CA LYS A 67 11.15 -5.31 -20.58
C LYS A 67 11.22 -5.70 -19.09
N ARG A 68 10.07 -5.71 -18.39
CA ARG A 68 9.94 -6.04 -16.96
C ARG A 68 9.19 -7.35 -16.70
N GLU A 69 8.99 -8.14 -17.73
CA GLU A 69 8.27 -9.42 -17.69
C GLU A 69 8.77 -10.34 -16.57
N LYS A 70 10.08 -10.39 -16.32
CA LYS A 70 10.66 -11.17 -15.21
C LYS A 70 10.19 -10.72 -13.82
N VAL A 71 10.01 -9.43 -13.63
CA VAL A 71 9.54 -8.86 -12.35
C VAL A 71 8.05 -9.15 -12.17
N ILE A 72 7.28 -8.98 -13.23
CA ILE A 72 5.84 -9.25 -13.25
C ILE A 72 5.58 -10.74 -13.04
N ASN A 73 6.30 -11.62 -13.73
CA ASN A 73 6.17 -13.07 -13.58
C ASN A 73 6.59 -13.54 -12.16
N ARG A 74 7.58 -12.91 -11.54
CA ARG A 74 7.91 -13.18 -10.13
C ARG A 74 6.80 -12.74 -9.18
N ALA A 75 6.24 -11.55 -9.40
CA ALA A 75 5.12 -11.05 -8.62
C ALA A 75 3.89 -11.95 -8.82
N GLN A 76 3.60 -12.38 -10.05
CA GLN A 76 2.50 -13.29 -10.35
C GLN A 76 2.69 -14.64 -9.63
N LYS A 77 3.87 -15.24 -9.72
CA LYS A 77 4.17 -16.50 -8.99
C LYS A 77 4.04 -16.34 -7.47
N PHE A 78 4.41 -15.18 -6.94
CA PHE A 78 4.21 -14.88 -5.52
C PHE A 78 2.73 -14.77 -5.17
N LEU A 79 1.93 -14.12 -6.03
CA LEU A 79 0.49 -14.01 -5.92
C LEU A 79 -0.19 -15.38 -5.97
N ASP A 80 0.20 -16.23 -6.91
CA ASP A 80 -0.35 -17.59 -7.07
C ASP A 80 -0.09 -18.45 -5.83
N LYS A 81 1.07 -18.24 -5.18
CA LYS A 81 1.44 -18.97 -3.97
C LYS A 81 0.78 -18.42 -2.69
N THR A 82 0.59 -17.11 -2.62
CA THR A 82 0.19 -16.41 -1.38
C THR A 82 -1.25 -15.91 -1.43
N GLY A 83 -1.85 -15.82 -2.62
CA GLY A 83 -3.23 -15.39 -2.83
C GLY A 83 -3.53 -14.03 -2.21
N SER A 84 -4.66 -13.92 -1.52
CA SER A 84 -5.09 -12.68 -0.87
C SER A 84 -4.14 -12.19 0.24
N TYR A 85 -3.32 -13.08 0.84
CA TYR A 85 -2.33 -12.70 1.85
C TYR A 85 -1.21 -11.83 1.29
N THR A 86 -1.03 -11.80 -0.03
CA THR A 86 -0.09 -10.89 -0.69
C THR A 86 -0.38 -9.43 -0.38
N VAL A 87 -1.65 -9.05 -0.22
CA VAL A 87 -2.05 -7.69 0.17
C VAL A 87 -1.46 -7.34 1.53
N LEU A 88 -1.59 -8.26 2.48
CA LEU A 88 -1.08 -8.06 3.84
C LEU A 88 0.45 -7.93 3.84
N ILE A 89 1.14 -8.88 3.25
CA ILE A 89 2.61 -8.91 3.20
C ILE A 89 3.16 -7.71 2.41
N GLY A 90 2.58 -7.44 1.24
CA GLY A 90 3.01 -6.35 0.36
C GLY A 90 2.87 -4.97 1.00
N ARG A 91 1.91 -4.80 1.92
CA ARG A 91 1.69 -3.54 2.62
C ARG A 91 2.81 -3.19 3.61
N PHE A 92 3.45 -4.19 4.20
CA PHE A 92 4.57 -4.00 5.13
C PHE A 92 5.91 -3.81 4.42
N ILE A 93 5.97 -4.05 3.10
CA ILE A 93 7.18 -3.81 2.30
C ILE A 93 7.00 -2.50 1.53
N PRO A 94 7.64 -1.39 1.95
CA PRO A 94 7.42 -0.06 1.35
C PRO A 94 7.68 -0.01 -0.15
N ALA A 95 8.67 -0.78 -0.63
CA ALA A 95 9.08 -0.79 -2.04
C ALA A 95 8.04 -1.37 -3.01
N ILE A 96 7.20 -2.29 -2.54
CA ILE A 96 6.21 -2.97 -3.40
C ILE A 96 4.76 -2.58 -3.09
N ARG A 97 4.53 -1.89 -1.97
CA ARG A 97 3.20 -1.49 -1.51
C ARG A 97 2.28 -0.91 -2.61
N PRO A 98 2.69 0.10 -3.40
CA PRO A 98 1.80 0.68 -4.40
C PRO A 98 1.65 -0.16 -5.67
N ILE A 99 2.56 -1.11 -5.87
CA ILE A 99 2.55 -1.98 -7.05
C ILE A 99 1.61 -3.18 -6.80
N VAL A 100 1.49 -3.63 -5.56
CA VAL A 100 0.70 -4.83 -5.19
C VAL A 100 -0.77 -4.71 -5.58
N PRO A 101 -1.53 -3.63 -5.25
CA PRO A 101 -2.92 -3.49 -5.68
C PRO A 101 -3.08 -3.53 -7.20
N PHE A 102 -2.18 -2.86 -7.91
CA PHE A 102 -2.17 -2.83 -9.38
C PHE A 102 -1.94 -4.23 -9.98
N LEU A 103 -0.94 -4.97 -9.48
CA LEU A 103 -0.66 -6.34 -9.94
C LEU A 103 -1.81 -7.30 -9.62
N LEU A 104 -2.41 -7.16 -8.44
CA LEU A 104 -3.59 -7.94 -8.07
C LEU A 104 -4.80 -7.60 -8.94
N GLY A 105 -4.93 -6.35 -9.38
CA GLY A 105 -5.94 -5.93 -10.33
C GLY A 105 -5.77 -6.58 -11.71
N ILE A 106 -4.53 -6.77 -12.17
CA ILE A 106 -4.22 -7.47 -13.43
C ILE A 106 -4.49 -8.98 -13.31
N SER A 107 -4.33 -9.54 -12.11
CA SER A 107 -4.56 -10.96 -11.86
C SER A 107 -6.08 -11.29 -11.87
N ASP A 108 -6.42 -12.58 -11.97
CA ASP A 108 -7.80 -13.07 -11.92
C ASP A 108 -8.43 -13.00 -10.52
N LEU A 109 -7.83 -12.23 -9.60
CA LEU A 109 -8.35 -12.09 -8.25
C LEU A 109 -9.71 -11.38 -8.27
N LYS A 110 -10.71 -11.98 -7.60
CA LYS A 110 -12.04 -11.38 -7.45
C LYS A 110 -11.94 -10.13 -6.57
N ILE A 111 -12.58 -9.04 -7.01
CA ILE A 111 -12.58 -7.75 -6.29
C ILE A 111 -13.01 -7.89 -4.83
N ILE A 112 -13.96 -8.77 -4.52
CA ILE A 112 -14.43 -8.99 -3.15
C ILE A 112 -13.34 -9.60 -2.25
N LYS A 113 -12.53 -10.52 -2.79
CA LYS A 113 -11.41 -11.11 -2.06
C LYS A 113 -10.31 -10.09 -1.78
N PHE A 114 -10.02 -9.24 -2.78
CA PHE A 114 -9.10 -8.13 -2.60
C PHE A 114 -9.61 -7.15 -1.54
N TYR A 115 -10.87 -6.72 -1.64
CA TYR A 115 -11.51 -5.79 -0.72
C TYR A 115 -11.38 -6.23 0.74
N ILE A 116 -11.77 -7.49 1.04
CA ILE A 116 -11.70 -8.03 2.40
C ILE A 116 -10.26 -8.08 2.90
N ALA A 117 -9.34 -8.58 2.08
CA ALA A 117 -7.93 -8.69 2.44
C ALA A 117 -7.31 -7.30 2.67
N ASP A 118 -7.67 -6.31 1.85
CA ASP A 118 -7.17 -4.95 1.94
C ASP A 118 -7.71 -4.22 3.17
N VAL A 119 -8.99 -4.36 3.51
CA VAL A 119 -9.56 -3.78 4.73
C VAL A 119 -8.82 -4.31 5.97
N ILE A 120 -8.59 -5.64 6.04
CA ILE A 120 -7.85 -6.23 7.16
C ILE A 120 -6.41 -5.68 7.21
N ALA A 121 -5.75 -5.62 6.06
CA ALA A 121 -4.38 -5.11 5.95
C ALA A 121 -4.29 -3.62 6.33
N CYS A 122 -5.28 -2.81 5.93
CA CYS A 122 -5.38 -1.39 6.30
C CYS A 122 -5.54 -1.20 7.80
N ILE A 123 -6.40 -2.00 8.43
CA ILE A 123 -6.62 -1.92 9.89
C ILE A 123 -5.34 -2.31 10.63
N CYS A 124 -4.71 -3.44 10.28
CA CYS A 124 -3.45 -3.87 10.89
C CYS A 124 -2.35 -2.80 10.74
N TRP A 125 -2.22 -2.22 9.56
CA TRP A 125 -1.26 -1.15 9.30
C TRP A 125 -1.60 0.12 10.08
N GLY A 126 -2.87 0.51 10.15
CA GLY A 126 -3.32 1.69 10.90
C GLY A 126 -3.06 1.56 12.40
N LEU A 127 -3.26 0.37 12.97
CA LEU A 127 -2.90 0.09 14.36
C LEU A 127 -1.39 0.21 14.58
N ALA A 128 -0.58 -0.38 13.69
CA ALA A 128 0.88 -0.25 13.74
C ALA A 128 1.32 1.22 13.63
N LEU A 129 0.71 2.00 12.74
CA LEU A 129 0.95 3.44 12.61
C LEU A 129 0.62 4.17 13.92
N GLY A 130 -0.54 3.88 14.53
CA GLY A 130 -0.95 4.46 15.80
C GLY A 130 0.07 4.19 16.90
N PHE A 131 0.52 2.95 17.06
CA PHE A 131 1.56 2.60 18.04
C PHE A 131 2.89 3.31 17.78
N LEU A 132 3.30 3.44 16.53
CA LEU A 132 4.53 4.14 16.17
C LEU A 132 4.43 5.65 16.44
N VAL A 133 3.32 6.28 16.08
CA VAL A 133 3.12 7.72 16.29
C VAL A 133 3.07 8.06 17.78
N THR A 134 2.35 7.29 18.58
CA THR A 134 2.28 7.51 20.02
C THR A 134 3.60 7.19 20.72
N GLY A 135 4.28 6.11 20.32
CA GLY A 135 5.57 5.71 20.89
C GLY A 135 6.67 6.73 20.62
N ILE A 136 6.80 7.20 19.39
CA ILE A 136 7.79 8.22 19.02
C ILE A 136 7.37 9.60 19.53
N GLY A 137 6.08 9.94 19.47
CA GLY A 137 5.56 11.19 20.01
C GLY A 137 5.85 11.36 21.50
N SER A 138 5.75 10.28 22.28
CA SER A 138 6.08 10.30 23.72
C SER A 138 7.58 10.43 24.03
N VAL A 139 8.45 10.16 23.07
CA VAL A 139 9.91 10.30 23.23
C VAL A 139 10.39 11.68 22.77
N LEU A 140 9.69 12.31 21.85
CA LEU A 140 10.06 13.62 21.27
C LEU A 140 9.33 14.80 21.93
N GLY A 141 8.26 14.57 22.70
CA GLY A 141 7.53 15.56 23.49
C GLY A 141 7.90 15.51 24.93
#